data_2539314755f24670117c0abd156b1f46
#
_entry.id   2539314755f24670117c0abd156b1f46
#
_cell.length_a   1.000
_cell.length_b   1.000
_cell.length_c   1.000
_cell.angle_alpha   90.00
_cell.angle_beta   90.00
_cell.angle_gamma   90.00
#
_symmetry.space_group_name_H-M   'P 1'
#
loop_
_entity.id
_entity.type
_entity.pdbx_description
1 polymer ?
#
loop_
_entity_poly.entity_id
_entity_poly.type
_entity_poly.pdbx_seq_one_letter_code
_entity_poly.pdbx_strand_id
1 'polypeptide(L)'
;MRRAMTGQMTYVPGETPRALPDFHVFFRYAANFPWISHGLWFLTQMVRWDRLEAPTDWQQAAAQVYRPDLFREAAALLGLPAPAVAMKTEGEHTLPWMPDAASQSIAMGPDRFLDGRIFDPRAPLAYLDEFSTASPEIAGDALISNRSSPSSSTQEFS
;
A
#
# COMPACT_ATOMS: atom_id res chain seq x y z
N MET A 1 19.70 7.04 16.56
CA MET A 1 19.32 5.91 15.71
C MET A 1 19.01 4.60 16.46
N ARG A 2 19.82 4.12 17.41
CA ARG A 2 19.56 2.84 18.11
C ARG A 2 18.16 2.72 18.73
N ARG A 3 17.64 3.77 19.39
CA ARG A 3 16.34 3.69 20.10
C ARG A 3 15.15 3.47 19.17
N ALA A 4 15.12 4.14 18.03
CA ALA A 4 14.05 3.95 17.05
C ALA A 4 14.01 2.51 16.49
N MET A 5 15.16 1.89 16.26
CA MET A 5 15.26 0.50 15.79
C MET A 5 14.86 -0.53 16.85
N THR A 6 14.84 -0.15 18.12
CA THR A 6 14.42 -1.03 19.23
C THR A 6 12.96 -0.78 19.65
N GLY A 7 12.19 -0.05 18.83
CA GLY A 7 10.79 0.26 19.14
C GLY A 7 10.60 1.28 20.26
N GLN A 8 11.61 2.13 20.52
CA GLN A 8 11.53 3.22 21.49
C GLN A 8 11.53 4.56 20.74
N MET A 9 10.47 5.35 20.88
CA MET A 9 10.31 6.62 20.19
C MET A 9 10.05 7.75 21.17
N THR A 10 10.75 8.88 21.01
CA THR A 10 10.48 10.14 21.72
C THR A 10 9.90 11.12 20.71
N TYR A 11 8.66 11.57 20.92
CA TYR A 11 7.96 12.49 20.01
C TYR A 11 8.30 13.95 20.32
N VAL A 12 8.49 14.26 21.60
CA VAL A 12 8.82 15.61 22.05
C VAL A 12 10.12 15.57 22.84
N PRO A 13 11.09 16.45 22.57
CA PRO A 13 12.31 16.54 23.35
C PRO A 13 12.03 16.67 24.84
N GLY A 14 12.67 15.82 25.65
CA GLY A 14 12.50 15.80 27.12
C GLY A 14 11.40 14.85 27.63
N GLU A 15 10.55 14.31 26.79
CA GLU A 15 9.58 13.28 27.18
C GLU A 15 10.21 11.89 27.33
N THR A 16 9.58 11.06 28.14
CA THR A 16 9.92 9.63 28.25
C THR A 16 9.64 8.92 26.93
N PRO A 17 10.59 8.10 26.43
CA PRO A 17 10.37 7.32 25.23
C PRO A 17 9.15 6.38 25.37
N ARG A 18 8.30 6.33 24.35
CA ARG A 18 7.17 5.42 24.27
C ARG A 18 7.58 4.13 23.55
N ALA A 19 7.11 3.00 24.04
CA ALA A 19 7.30 1.72 23.36
C ALA A 19 6.34 1.61 22.17
N LEU A 20 6.90 1.38 20.99
CA LEU A 20 6.20 1.12 19.74
C LEU A 20 6.73 -0.18 19.13
N PRO A 21 6.26 -1.33 19.62
CA PRO A 21 6.82 -2.63 19.25
C PRO A 21 6.70 -2.96 17.77
N ASP A 22 5.73 -2.35 17.08
CA ASP A 22 5.47 -2.57 15.65
C ASP A 22 5.99 -1.44 14.74
N PHE A 23 6.80 -0.50 15.28
CA PHE A 23 7.37 0.58 14.46
C PHE A 23 8.37 0.06 13.42
N HIS A 24 9.18 -0.93 13.80
CA HIS A 24 10.05 -1.67 12.90
C HIS A 24 9.83 -3.16 13.10
N VAL A 25 9.20 -3.79 12.13
CA VAL A 25 8.99 -5.24 12.11
C VAL A 25 9.87 -5.85 11.03
N PHE A 26 10.89 -6.61 11.43
CA PHE A 26 11.85 -7.22 10.50
C PHE A 26 11.49 -8.66 10.16
N PHE A 27 11.15 -9.47 11.14
CA PHE A 27 10.89 -10.91 10.96
C PHE A 27 9.48 -11.33 11.37
N ARG A 28 8.96 -10.76 12.46
CA ARG A 28 7.62 -11.05 12.94
C ARG A 28 6.59 -10.77 11.85
N TYR A 29 5.51 -11.54 11.81
CA TYR A 29 4.44 -11.43 10.80
C TYR A 29 4.90 -11.72 9.37
N ALA A 30 6.00 -12.48 9.20
CA ALA A 30 6.63 -12.68 7.91
C ALA A 30 6.87 -11.36 7.12
N ALA A 31 7.24 -10.28 7.84
CA ALA A 31 7.38 -8.95 7.27
C ALA A 31 8.48 -8.87 6.19
N ASN A 32 9.53 -9.69 6.29
CA ASN A 32 10.61 -9.77 5.32
C ASN A 32 10.43 -10.89 4.27
N PHE A 33 9.31 -11.63 4.33
CA PHE A 33 9.02 -12.62 3.31
C PHE A 33 8.63 -11.92 1.99
N PRO A 34 9.22 -12.32 0.85
CA PRO A 34 8.95 -11.69 -0.43
C PRO A 34 7.61 -12.17 -1.02
N TRP A 35 6.52 -11.65 -0.49
CA TRP A 35 5.18 -11.95 -0.97
C TRP A 35 5.01 -11.49 -2.41
N ILE A 36 4.65 -12.39 -3.31
CA ILE A 36 4.34 -12.05 -4.71
C ILE A 36 3.15 -11.08 -4.77
N SER A 37 2.19 -11.19 -3.85
CA SER A 37 1.08 -10.24 -3.72
C SER A 37 1.54 -8.78 -3.50
N HIS A 38 2.59 -8.56 -2.69
CA HIS A 38 3.20 -7.23 -2.54
C HIS A 38 3.78 -6.73 -3.87
N GLY A 39 4.50 -7.60 -4.61
CA GLY A 39 5.03 -7.26 -5.93
C GLY A 39 3.94 -6.86 -6.91
N LEU A 40 2.85 -7.63 -6.96
CA LEU A 40 1.69 -7.33 -7.79
C LEU A 40 1.03 -6.01 -7.38
N TRP A 41 0.87 -5.76 -6.08
CA TRP A 41 0.32 -4.48 -5.61
C TRP A 41 1.20 -3.30 -6.01
N PHE A 42 2.53 -3.40 -5.86
CA PHE A 42 3.44 -2.35 -6.32
C PHE A 42 3.36 -2.11 -7.82
N LEU A 43 3.27 -3.17 -8.63
CA LEU A 43 3.07 -3.03 -10.08
C LEU A 43 1.78 -2.28 -10.40
N THR A 44 0.66 -2.58 -9.69
CA THR A 44 -0.59 -1.83 -9.90
C THR A 44 -0.43 -0.35 -9.57
N GLN A 45 0.28 0.00 -8.50
CA GLN A 45 0.54 1.40 -8.17
C GLN A 45 1.41 2.09 -9.22
N MET A 46 2.43 1.42 -9.75
CA MET A 46 3.27 1.97 -10.81
C MET A 46 2.48 2.23 -12.10
N VAL A 47 1.60 1.31 -12.48
CA VAL A 47 0.70 1.50 -13.63
C VAL A 47 -0.30 2.63 -13.35
N ARG A 48 -0.92 2.66 -12.17
CA ARG A 48 -1.86 3.72 -11.76
C ARG A 48 -1.25 5.12 -11.84
N TRP A 49 0.03 5.26 -11.53
CA TRP A 49 0.74 6.53 -11.54
C TRP A 49 1.50 6.79 -12.85
N ASP A 50 1.18 6.06 -13.90
CA ASP A 50 1.76 6.23 -15.24
C ASP A 50 3.30 6.09 -15.25
N ARG A 51 3.83 5.23 -14.38
CA ARG A 51 5.27 4.95 -14.26
C ARG A 51 5.70 3.72 -15.02
N LEU A 52 4.74 2.86 -15.35
CA LEU A 52 4.95 1.59 -16.04
C LEU A 52 3.71 1.30 -16.88
N GLU A 53 3.92 0.78 -18.08
CA GLU A 53 2.84 0.14 -18.85
C GLU A 53 2.40 -1.15 -18.18
N ALA A 54 1.10 -1.46 -18.27
CA ALA A 54 0.57 -2.69 -17.70
C ALA A 54 1.26 -3.92 -18.31
N PRO A 55 1.87 -4.80 -17.49
CA PRO A 55 2.55 -5.97 -18.01
C PRO A 55 1.55 -6.96 -18.62
N THR A 56 1.97 -7.65 -19.67
CA THR A 56 1.17 -8.72 -20.29
C THR A 56 0.94 -9.88 -19.30
N ASP A 57 1.97 -10.22 -18.53
CA ASP A 57 1.90 -11.24 -17.48
C ASP A 57 2.34 -10.64 -16.14
N TRP A 58 1.36 -10.27 -15.33
CA TRP A 58 1.55 -9.68 -14.02
C TRP A 58 2.26 -10.62 -13.04
N GLN A 59 1.89 -11.90 -13.07
CA GLN A 59 2.45 -12.92 -12.19
C GLN A 59 3.93 -13.13 -12.48
N GLN A 60 4.27 -13.28 -13.76
CA GLN A 60 5.64 -13.44 -14.19
C GLN A 60 6.50 -12.22 -13.83
N ALA A 61 5.99 -11.02 -14.08
CA ALA A 61 6.70 -9.77 -13.76
C ALA A 61 7.01 -9.66 -12.26
N ALA A 62 6.05 -9.97 -11.39
CA ALA A 62 6.25 -9.96 -9.96
C ALA A 62 7.23 -11.07 -9.51
N ALA A 63 7.10 -12.29 -10.03
CA ALA A 63 7.91 -13.45 -9.65
C ALA A 63 9.39 -13.33 -10.05
N GLN A 64 9.72 -12.51 -11.04
CA GLN A 64 11.11 -12.23 -11.41
C GLN A 64 11.87 -11.48 -10.31
N VAL A 65 11.17 -10.67 -9.52
CA VAL A 65 11.76 -9.83 -8.45
C VAL A 65 11.51 -10.43 -7.06
N TYR A 66 10.28 -10.84 -6.79
CA TYR A 66 9.88 -11.43 -5.52
C TYR A 66 10.12 -12.94 -5.57
N ARG A 67 11.11 -13.40 -4.82
CA ARG A 67 11.63 -14.78 -4.88
C ARG A 67 11.37 -15.53 -3.56
N PRO A 68 10.10 -15.93 -3.28
CA PRO A 68 9.77 -16.71 -2.09
C PRO A 68 10.44 -18.10 -2.05
N ASP A 69 10.78 -18.63 -3.20
CA ASP A 69 11.54 -19.87 -3.34
C ASP A 69 12.93 -19.76 -2.68
N LEU A 70 13.71 -18.73 -3.02
CA LEU A 70 15.03 -18.49 -2.43
C LEU A 70 14.95 -18.18 -0.93
N PHE A 71 13.91 -17.44 -0.51
CA PHE A 71 13.69 -17.19 0.90
C PHE A 71 13.45 -18.47 1.69
N ARG A 72 12.60 -19.38 1.18
CA ARG A 72 12.31 -20.66 1.81
C ARG A 72 13.53 -21.56 1.90
N GLU A 73 14.33 -21.60 0.85
CA GLU A 73 15.60 -22.34 0.84
C GLU A 73 16.54 -21.83 1.96
N ALA A 74 16.74 -20.51 2.02
CA ALA A 74 17.58 -19.90 3.06
C ALA A 74 17.01 -20.11 4.47
N ALA A 75 15.69 -19.97 4.65
CA ALA A 75 15.02 -20.19 5.93
C ALA A 75 15.18 -21.65 6.40
N ALA A 76 15.05 -22.61 5.49
CA ALA A 76 15.24 -24.04 5.80
C ALA A 76 16.65 -24.34 6.28
N LEU A 77 17.68 -23.75 5.65
CA LEU A 77 19.07 -23.89 6.09
C LEU A 77 19.32 -23.35 7.50
N LEU A 78 18.54 -22.34 7.91
CA LEU A 78 18.64 -21.72 9.23
C LEU A 78 17.66 -22.32 10.26
N GLY A 79 16.84 -23.29 9.87
CA GLY A 79 15.79 -23.86 10.71
C GLY A 79 14.68 -22.85 11.08
N LEU A 80 14.46 -21.84 10.24
CA LEU A 80 13.45 -20.80 10.45
C LEU A 80 12.16 -21.14 9.71
N PRO A 81 10.98 -20.79 10.27
CA PRO A 81 9.72 -20.98 9.59
C PRO A 81 9.59 -19.99 8.42
N ALA A 82 8.93 -20.43 7.34
CA ALA A 82 8.57 -19.59 6.20
C ALA A 82 7.13 -19.91 5.74
N PRO A 83 6.38 -18.93 5.20
CA PRO A 83 5.06 -19.17 4.65
C PRO A 83 5.10 -20.21 3.51
N ALA A 84 4.13 -21.15 3.50
CA ALA A 84 4.00 -22.14 2.43
C ALA A 84 3.40 -21.51 1.17
N VAL A 85 2.45 -20.58 1.34
CA VAL A 85 1.86 -19.80 0.23
C VAL A 85 2.78 -18.65 -0.19
N ALA A 86 2.74 -18.28 -1.46
CA ALA A 86 3.55 -17.17 -2.00
C ALA A 86 2.76 -15.86 -2.15
N MET A 87 1.44 -15.94 -2.06
CA MET A 87 0.51 -14.83 -2.22
C MET A 87 -0.57 -14.88 -1.15
N LYS A 88 -1.08 -13.73 -0.81
CA LYS A 88 -2.23 -13.54 0.06
C LYS A 88 -3.06 -12.35 -0.44
N THR A 89 -4.33 -12.28 -0.06
CA THR A 89 -5.12 -11.06 -0.20
C THR A 89 -4.54 -10.00 0.74
N GLU A 90 -4.43 -8.76 0.28
CA GLU A 90 -3.92 -7.65 1.07
C GLU A 90 -5.07 -6.73 1.50
N GLY A 91 -5.05 -6.31 2.74
CA GLY A 91 -6.06 -5.39 3.28
C GLY A 91 -7.32 -6.04 3.83
N GLU A 92 -7.43 -7.36 3.83
CA GLU A 92 -8.64 -8.10 4.23
C GLU A 92 -8.76 -8.26 5.75
N HIS A 93 -7.63 -8.39 6.47
CA HIS A 93 -7.63 -8.85 7.84
C HIS A 93 -7.61 -7.71 8.86
N THR A 94 -8.63 -7.64 9.69
CA THR A 94 -8.74 -6.67 10.80
C THR A 94 -8.12 -7.16 12.10
N LEU A 95 -7.91 -8.48 12.23
CA LEU A 95 -7.37 -9.16 13.41
C LEU A 95 -6.16 -10.02 13.00
N PRO A 96 -5.33 -10.44 13.97
CA PRO A 96 -4.29 -11.43 13.70
C PRO A 96 -4.87 -12.71 13.09
N TRP A 97 -4.15 -13.27 12.12
CA TRP A 97 -4.60 -14.42 11.33
C TRP A 97 -3.44 -15.35 10.96
N MET A 98 -3.76 -16.49 10.35
CA MET A 98 -2.78 -17.46 9.86
C MET A 98 -2.92 -17.61 8.34
N PRO A 99 -1.83 -17.58 7.56
CA PRO A 99 -1.90 -17.63 6.09
C PRO A 99 -2.45 -18.96 5.55
N ASP A 100 -2.14 -20.06 6.20
CA ASP A 100 -2.73 -21.38 5.95
C ASP A 100 -2.37 -22.36 7.08
N ALA A 101 -3.01 -23.56 7.06
CA ALA A 101 -2.77 -24.61 8.05
C ALA A 101 -1.36 -25.25 7.93
N ALA A 102 -0.70 -25.14 6.77
CA ALA A 102 0.63 -25.69 6.51
C ALA A 102 1.76 -24.75 6.92
N SER A 103 1.48 -23.45 7.02
CA SER A 103 2.44 -22.42 7.46
C SER A 103 2.65 -22.41 8.97
N GLN A 104 2.87 -23.57 9.55
CA GLN A 104 2.97 -23.78 10.99
C GLN A 104 3.59 -22.60 11.74
N SER A 105 2.82 -21.99 12.62
CA SER A 105 3.29 -21.03 13.63
C SER A 105 3.65 -19.61 13.17
N ILE A 106 3.34 -19.20 11.93
CA ILE A 106 3.56 -17.81 11.51
C ILE A 106 2.26 -17.03 11.68
N ALA A 107 2.09 -16.43 12.84
CA ALA A 107 1.00 -15.49 13.05
C ALA A 107 1.24 -14.22 12.25
N MET A 108 0.26 -13.81 11.46
CA MET A 108 0.23 -12.56 10.73
C MET A 108 -0.48 -11.48 11.55
N GLY A 109 -0.04 -10.24 11.42
CA GLY A 109 -0.75 -9.09 11.98
C GLY A 109 -1.95 -8.67 11.11
N PRO A 110 -2.78 -7.75 11.60
CA PRO A 110 -3.77 -7.07 10.77
C PRO A 110 -3.10 -6.37 9.58
N ASP A 111 -3.76 -6.36 8.43
CA ASP A 111 -3.18 -5.84 7.19
C ASP A 111 -4.09 -4.85 6.44
N ARG A 112 -5.06 -4.21 7.12
CA ARG A 112 -5.99 -3.27 6.48
C ARG A 112 -5.28 -2.06 5.89
N PHE A 113 -5.64 -1.72 4.65
CA PHE A 113 -5.28 -0.43 4.06
C PHE A 113 -6.08 0.72 4.72
N LEU A 114 -5.49 1.93 4.72
CA LEU A 114 -6.10 3.12 5.30
C LEU A 114 -7.42 3.51 4.61
N ASP A 115 -7.52 3.25 3.32
CA ASP A 115 -8.71 3.51 2.50
C ASP A 115 -9.74 2.37 2.53
N GLY A 116 -9.44 1.29 3.27
CA GLY A 116 -10.31 0.14 3.44
C GLY A 116 -10.44 -0.77 2.22
N ARG A 117 -9.70 -0.52 1.15
CA ARG A 117 -9.71 -1.39 -0.04
C ARG A 117 -9.06 -2.74 0.25
N ILE A 118 -9.41 -3.71 -0.58
CA ILE A 118 -8.85 -5.05 -0.54
C ILE A 118 -8.19 -5.31 -1.89
N PHE A 119 -6.96 -5.80 -1.87
CA PHE A 119 -6.23 -6.20 -3.07
C PHE A 119 -6.21 -7.72 -3.19
N ASP A 120 -6.92 -8.26 -4.20
CA ASP A 120 -6.79 -9.67 -4.61
C ASP A 120 -5.68 -9.78 -5.68
N PRO A 121 -4.57 -10.49 -5.38
CA PRO A 121 -3.46 -10.64 -6.32
C PRO A 121 -3.83 -11.44 -7.58
N ARG A 122 -4.98 -12.12 -7.59
CA ARG A 122 -5.50 -12.84 -8.77
C ARG A 122 -6.22 -11.94 -9.76
N ALA A 123 -6.60 -10.73 -9.33
CA ALA A 123 -7.36 -9.76 -10.13
C ALA A 123 -6.78 -8.34 -10.04
N PRO A 124 -5.48 -8.11 -10.39
CA PRO A 124 -4.82 -6.82 -10.24
C PRO A 124 -5.49 -5.70 -11.05
N LEU A 125 -6.07 -6.00 -12.22
CA LEU A 125 -6.78 -5.03 -13.04
C LEU A 125 -8.08 -4.56 -12.38
N ALA A 126 -8.83 -5.45 -11.73
CA ALA A 126 -10.04 -5.06 -11.01
C ALA A 126 -9.74 -4.03 -9.90
N TYR A 127 -8.61 -4.17 -9.22
CA TYR A 127 -8.16 -3.19 -8.23
C TYR A 127 -7.84 -1.82 -8.86
N LEU A 128 -7.26 -1.78 -10.07
CA LEU A 128 -7.02 -0.53 -10.79
C LEU A 128 -8.33 0.17 -11.20
N ASP A 129 -9.32 -0.60 -11.64
CA ASP A 129 -10.62 -0.08 -12.07
C ASP A 129 -11.37 0.66 -10.94
N GLU A 130 -11.18 0.25 -9.68
CA GLU A 130 -11.74 0.93 -8.52
C GLU A 130 -11.29 2.41 -8.39
N PHE A 131 -10.10 2.75 -8.87
CA PHE A 131 -9.59 4.12 -8.86
C PHE A 131 -10.08 4.93 -10.05
N SER A 132 -10.38 4.30 -11.19
CA SER A 132 -10.89 4.96 -12.39
C SER A 132 -12.32 5.45 -12.19
N THR A 133 -13.13 4.70 -11.44
CA THR A 133 -14.51 5.03 -11.13
C THR A 133 -14.66 6.07 -10.01
N ALA A 134 -13.61 6.28 -9.22
CA ALA A 134 -13.60 7.19 -8.07
C ALA A 134 -13.08 8.60 -8.40
N SER A 135 -12.83 8.95 -9.68
CA SER A 135 -12.51 10.35 -10.04
C SER A 135 -13.73 11.21 -9.79
N PRO A 136 -13.70 12.17 -8.84
CA PRO A 136 -14.81 13.11 -8.71
C PRO A 136 -14.86 13.91 -10.01
N GLU A 137 -16.02 13.95 -10.69
CA GLU A 137 -16.32 15.01 -11.61
C GLU A 137 -16.03 16.33 -10.88
N ILE A 138 -14.95 16.97 -11.25
CA ILE A 138 -14.74 18.37 -10.87
C ILE A 138 -15.87 19.09 -11.56
N ALA A 139 -16.89 19.44 -10.78
CA ALA A 139 -17.98 20.32 -11.20
C ALA A 139 -17.37 21.68 -11.58
N GLY A 140 -16.80 21.74 -12.78
CA GLY A 140 -16.15 22.90 -13.37
C GLY A 140 -17.14 23.78 -14.11
N ASP A 141 -18.32 24.09 -13.53
CA ASP A 141 -19.28 24.95 -14.22
C ASP A 141 -20.01 25.99 -13.35
N ALA A 142 -19.48 26.29 -12.16
CA ALA A 142 -20.13 27.28 -11.27
C ALA A 142 -19.33 28.58 -11.06
N LEU A 143 -18.25 28.87 -11.81
CA LEU A 143 -17.43 30.06 -11.56
C LEU A 143 -17.27 31.04 -12.76
N ILE A 144 -18.00 30.90 -13.85
CA ILE A 144 -17.90 31.82 -14.99
C ILE A 144 -19.24 32.59 -15.26
N SER A 145 -20.11 32.76 -14.29
CA SER A 145 -21.34 33.56 -14.47
C SER A 145 -21.45 34.75 -13.52
N ASN A 146 -20.34 35.41 -13.20
CA ASN A 146 -20.46 36.72 -12.53
C ASN A 146 -19.33 37.69 -12.93
N ARG A 147 -19.27 38.05 -14.23
CA ARG A 147 -18.64 39.27 -14.67
C ARG A 147 -19.70 40.18 -15.23
N SER A 148 -20.37 40.91 -14.32
CA SER A 148 -21.20 42.06 -14.63
C SER A 148 -20.33 43.12 -15.29
N SER A 149 -20.78 43.61 -16.43
CA SER A 149 -20.22 44.69 -17.22
C SER A 149 -20.15 45.99 -16.40
N PRO A 150 -19.09 46.78 -16.48
CA PRO A 150 -19.12 48.16 -15.97
C PRO A 150 -19.84 49.05 -16.97
N SER A 151 -20.92 49.67 -16.53
CA SER A 151 -21.61 50.74 -17.21
C SER A 151 -20.70 51.97 -17.34
N SER A 152 -20.43 52.40 -18.57
CA SER A 152 -19.84 53.68 -18.92
C SER A 152 -20.85 54.80 -18.65
N SER A 153 -20.62 55.64 -17.67
CA SER A 153 -21.26 56.97 -17.56
C SER A 153 -20.25 58.03 -17.94
N THR A 154 -20.45 58.58 -19.14
CA THR A 154 -19.86 59.81 -19.61
C THR A 154 -20.48 60.97 -18.82
N GLN A 155 -19.72 61.77 -18.11
CA GLN A 155 -20.11 63.11 -17.66
C GLN A 155 -19.31 64.12 -18.45
N GLU A 156 -20.04 64.88 -19.28
CA GLU A 156 -19.60 66.14 -19.84
C GLU A 156 -19.56 67.19 -18.73
N PHE A 157 -18.51 67.98 -18.69
CA PHE A 157 -18.42 69.29 -18.02
C PHE A 157 -18.14 70.38 -19.05
N SER A 158 -19.08 71.38 -19.07
CA SER A 158 -18.92 72.71 -19.65
C SER A 158 -17.94 73.54 -18.88
#